data_c1d2a5c0410af393fd36d8efb3f98aa3
#
_entry.id   c1d2a5c0410af393fd36d8efb3f98aa3
#
_cell.length_a   1.000
_cell.length_b   1.000
_cell.length_c   1.000
_cell.angle_alpha   90.00
_cell.angle_beta   90.00
_cell.angle_gamma   90.00
#
_symmetry.space_group_name_H-M   'P 1'
#
loop_
_entity.id
_entity.type
_entity.pdbx_description
1 polymer ?
#
loop_
_entity_poly.entity_id
_entity_poly.type
_entity_poly.pdbx_seq_one_letter_code
_entity_poly.pdbx_strand_id
1 'polypeptide(L)'
;MSKAGDGIGSLLLGVYDDGEVFHYVGHTSSFKAAQRRELLKELRPLEGGTSFVGGRAPGGPSRWTGARDISWIPLEPKLVCEVSFDYMQGARFRHAARFVRWRTDKAPRECRMDQLPIRR
;
A
#
# COMPACT_ATOMS: atom_id res chain seq x y z
N MET A 1 -1.72 -0.19 6.30
CA MET A 1 -2.95 0.63 6.29
C MET A 1 -2.90 1.71 7.35
N SER A 2 -3.65 2.75 7.19
CA SER A 2 -3.91 3.72 8.24
C SER A 2 -5.37 3.63 8.67
N LYS A 3 -5.65 4.01 9.90
CA LYS A 3 -7.03 4.05 10.42
C LYS A 3 -7.55 5.47 10.47
N ALA A 4 -8.85 5.63 10.24
CA ALA A 4 -9.54 6.91 10.35
C ALA A 4 -10.95 6.66 10.91
N GLY A 5 -11.19 7.11 12.13
CA GLY A 5 -12.46 6.86 12.80
C GLY A 5 -12.71 5.36 13.00
N ASP A 6 -13.86 4.87 12.52
CA ASP A 6 -14.27 3.47 12.66
C ASP A 6 -13.93 2.62 11.42
N GLY A 7 -13.14 3.15 10.51
CA GLY A 7 -12.73 2.47 9.28
C GLY A 7 -11.26 2.70 8.97
N ILE A 8 -10.86 2.35 7.75
CA ILE A 8 -9.50 2.65 7.29
C ILE A 8 -9.43 4.05 6.71
N GLY A 9 -8.27 4.71 6.86
CA GLY A 9 -7.99 5.98 6.19
C GLY A 9 -7.41 5.73 4.81
N SER A 10 -6.40 4.86 4.73
CA SER A 10 -5.75 4.53 3.46
C SER A 10 -5.22 3.11 3.48
N LEU A 11 -5.04 2.55 2.28
CA LEU A 11 -4.30 1.32 2.04
C LEU A 11 -2.94 1.67 1.48
N LEU A 12 -1.90 1.11 2.07
CA LEU A 12 -0.54 1.23 1.58
C LEU A 12 -0.29 0.09 0.60
N LEU A 13 0.31 0.41 -0.54
CA LEU A 13 0.47 -0.50 -1.65
C LEU A 13 1.94 -0.81 -1.88
N GLY A 14 2.22 -2.04 -2.27
CA GLY A 14 3.58 -2.44 -2.54
C GLY A 14 3.68 -3.47 -3.65
N VAL A 15 4.90 -3.65 -4.12
CA VAL A 15 5.26 -4.67 -5.11
C VAL A 15 6.59 -5.29 -4.75
N TYR A 16 6.86 -6.46 -5.29
CA TYR A 16 8.10 -7.20 -5.05
C TYR A 16 9.16 -6.87 -6.10
N ASP A 17 10.42 -6.79 -5.66
CA ASP A 17 11.54 -6.69 -6.58
C ASP A 17 12.03 -8.09 -7.01
N ASP A 18 13.13 -8.14 -7.77
CA ASP A 18 13.67 -9.40 -8.27
C ASP A 18 14.18 -10.32 -7.15
N GLY A 19 14.56 -9.76 -6.02
CA GLY A 19 14.99 -10.51 -4.84
C GLY A 19 13.86 -10.89 -3.91
N GLU A 20 12.61 -10.73 -4.35
CA GLU A 20 11.40 -10.99 -3.55
C GLU A 20 11.29 -10.10 -2.31
N VAL A 21 11.87 -8.90 -2.37
CA VAL A 21 11.72 -7.88 -1.33
C VAL A 21 10.53 -6.99 -1.66
N PHE A 22 9.68 -6.75 -0.66
CA PHE A 22 8.44 -5.98 -0.83
C PHE A 22 8.70 -4.50 -0.58
N HIS A 23 8.39 -3.67 -1.57
CA HIS A 23 8.61 -2.23 -1.53
C HIS A 23 7.31 -1.45 -1.61
N TYR A 24 7.23 -0.40 -0.81
CA TYR A 24 6.13 0.54 -0.88
C TYR A 24 6.17 1.33 -2.20
N VAL A 25 5.03 1.45 -2.88
CA VAL A 25 4.93 2.20 -4.14
C VAL A 25 3.89 3.31 -4.11
N GLY A 26 3.02 3.34 -3.12
CA GLY A 26 2.00 4.36 -3.02
C GLY A 26 0.86 3.95 -2.12
N HIS A 27 -0.19 4.73 -2.15
CA HIS A 27 -1.36 4.47 -1.32
C HIS A 27 -2.65 4.81 -2.08
N THR A 28 -3.75 4.32 -1.56
CA THR A 28 -5.08 4.66 -2.05
C THR A 28 -5.98 4.96 -0.85
N SER A 29 -6.79 6.01 -0.99
CA SER A 29 -7.71 6.43 0.06
C SER A 29 -9.08 6.82 -0.50
N SER A 30 -9.36 6.46 -1.75
CA SER A 30 -10.59 6.82 -2.46
C SER A 30 -11.75 5.89 -2.10
N PHE A 31 -12.08 5.80 -0.82
CA PHE A 31 -13.14 4.93 -0.33
C PHE A 31 -14.30 5.73 0.23
N LYS A 32 -15.51 5.20 0.06
CA LYS A 32 -16.70 5.72 0.73
C LYS A 32 -16.71 5.25 2.19
N ALA A 33 -17.42 5.97 3.06
CA ALA A 33 -17.42 5.68 4.49
C ALA A 33 -17.82 4.24 4.82
N ALA A 34 -18.85 3.71 4.18
CA ALA A 34 -19.27 2.33 4.38
C ALA A 34 -18.19 1.32 3.96
N GLN A 35 -17.53 1.60 2.85
CA GLN A 35 -16.44 0.76 2.34
C GLN A 35 -15.25 0.78 3.29
N ARG A 36 -14.94 1.91 3.89
CA ARG A 36 -13.85 2.02 4.86
C ARG A 36 -14.06 1.12 6.07
N ARG A 37 -15.29 1.02 6.55
CA ARG A 37 -15.62 0.13 7.67
C ARG A 37 -15.53 -1.35 7.29
N GLU A 38 -16.03 -1.69 6.11
CA GLU A 38 -15.94 -3.06 5.61
C GLU A 38 -14.51 -3.51 5.40
N LEU A 39 -13.68 -2.64 4.82
CA LEU A 39 -12.28 -2.95 4.60
C LEU A 39 -11.53 -3.16 5.92
N LEU A 40 -11.85 -2.39 6.95
CA LEU A 40 -11.22 -2.59 8.25
C LEU A 40 -11.50 -4.00 8.80
N LYS A 41 -12.73 -4.49 8.66
CA LYS A 41 -13.09 -5.84 9.08
C LYS A 41 -12.32 -6.91 8.30
N GLU A 42 -12.18 -6.72 7.00
CA GLU A 42 -11.46 -7.66 6.14
C GLU A 42 -9.96 -7.69 6.43
N LEU A 43 -9.38 -6.54 6.80
CA LEU A 43 -7.94 -6.40 6.97
C LEU A 43 -7.45 -6.68 8.37
N ARG A 44 -8.31 -6.61 9.37
CA ARG A 44 -7.91 -6.89 10.77
C ARG A 44 -7.18 -8.21 10.96
N PRO A 45 -7.62 -9.32 10.36
CA PRO A 45 -6.91 -10.59 10.52
C PRO A 45 -5.50 -10.59 9.95
N LEU A 46 -5.16 -9.63 9.11
CA LEU A 46 -3.84 -9.52 8.48
C LEU A 46 -2.90 -8.56 9.23
N GLU A 47 -3.36 -7.89 10.28
CA GLU A 47 -2.54 -6.96 11.06
C GLU A 47 -1.36 -7.68 11.71
N GLY A 48 -0.25 -6.97 11.82
CA GLY A 48 0.94 -7.47 12.48
C GLY A 48 1.93 -8.14 11.55
N GLY A 49 1.71 -8.08 10.24
CA GLY A 49 2.63 -8.64 9.28
C GLY A 49 3.96 -7.87 9.20
N THR A 50 4.85 -8.36 8.35
CA THR A 50 6.19 -7.79 8.15
C THR A 50 6.30 -7.01 6.86
N SER A 51 5.23 -6.32 6.49
CA SER A 51 5.19 -5.51 5.25
C SER A 51 6.34 -4.53 5.20
N PHE A 52 7.00 -4.46 4.05
CA PHE A 52 8.09 -3.53 3.75
C PHE A 52 9.36 -3.74 4.57
N VAL A 53 9.46 -4.78 5.36
CA VAL A 53 10.71 -5.10 6.10
C VAL A 53 11.80 -5.46 5.09
N GLY A 54 12.92 -4.74 5.17
CA GLY A 54 14.02 -4.90 4.23
C GLY A 54 13.83 -4.20 2.89
N GLY A 55 12.66 -3.59 2.65
CA GLY A 55 12.35 -2.84 1.44
C GLY A 55 12.14 -1.36 1.72
N ARG A 56 11.66 -0.64 0.70
CA ARG A 56 11.29 0.77 0.87
C ARG A 56 10.01 0.83 1.68
N ALA A 57 10.06 1.55 2.79
CA ALA A 57 8.92 1.74 3.66
C ALA A 57 8.19 3.05 3.35
N PRO A 58 6.90 3.15 3.71
CA PRO A 58 6.18 4.41 3.62
C PRO A 58 6.82 5.48 4.49
N GLY A 59 6.71 6.72 4.07
CA GLY A 59 7.19 7.86 4.83
C GLY A 59 8.67 8.12 4.69
N GLY A 60 9.52 7.12 4.83
CA GLY A 60 10.97 7.31 4.78
C GLY A 60 11.44 8.41 5.72
N PRO A 61 12.74 8.72 5.77
CA PRO A 61 13.23 9.83 6.57
C PRO A 61 12.80 11.14 5.92
N SER A 62 11.82 11.78 6.49
CA SER A 62 11.33 13.07 6.03
C SER A 62 11.53 14.10 7.13
N ARG A 63 12.08 15.24 6.78
CA ARG A 63 12.22 16.35 7.71
C ARG A 63 10.86 16.87 8.18
N TRP A 64 9.87 16.69 7.37
CA TRP A 64 8.52 17.15 7.65
C TRP A 64 7.80 16.28 8.67
N THR A 65 8.19 15.03 8.73
CA THR A 65 7.56 14.09 9.65
C THR A 65 8.24 14.09 11.01
N GLY A 66 9.51 14.50 11.08
CA GLY A 66 10.22 14.73 12.33
C GLY A 66 9.76 13.86 13.50
N ALA A 67 9.21 14.51 14.50
CA ALA A 67 8.64 13.85 15.66
C ALA A 67 7.18 13.43 15.45
N ARG A 68 6.60 13.68 14.28
CA ARG A 68 5.22 13.23 14.02
C ARG A 68 5.23 11.74 13.84
N ASP A 69 4.40 11.13 14.62
CA ASP A 69 4.12 9.72 14.48
C ASP A 69 3.24 9.52 13.24
N ILE A 70 3.86 9.18 12.12
CA ILE A 70 3.09 8.67 10.98
C ILE A 70 2.90 7.20 11.23
N SER A 71 1.94 6.90 12.06
CA SER A 71 1.64 5.51 12.36
C SER A 71 0.86 4.90 11.20
N TRP A 72 1.39 3.85 10.65
CA TRP A 72 0.68 2.96 9.77
C TRP A 72 0.77 1.56 10.34
N ILE A 73 -0.23 0.76 10.05
CA ILE A 73 -0.34 -0.59 10.60
C ILE A 73 0.12 -1.56 9.52
N PRO A 74 1.21 -2.33 9.77
CA PRO A 74 1.64 -3.35 8.81
C PRO A 74 0.59 -4.44 8.67
N LEU A 75 0.41 -4.90 7.45
CA LEU A 75 -0.46 -6.04 7.13
C LEU A 75 0.37 -7.12 6.48
N GLU A 76 -0.02 -8.37 6.67
CA GLU A 76 0.54 -9.45 5.87
C GLU A 76 0.13 -9.23 4.40
N PRO A 77 1.08 -9.28 3.44
CA PRO A 77 0.78 -9.01 2.04
C PRO A 77 0.13 -10.20 1.35
N LYS A 78 -1.09 -10.52 1.72
CA LYS A 78 -1.86 -11.65 1.20
C LYS A 78 -2.91 -11.25 0.17
N LEU A 79 -3.27 -9.96 0.11
CA LEU A 79 -4.30 -9.46 -0.79
C LEU A 79 -3.68 -8.68 -1.93
N VAL A 80 -4.28 -8.82 -3.11
CA VAL A 80 -3.89 -8.06 -4.31
C VAL A 80 -5.07 -7.21 -4.74
N CYS A 81 -4.80 -5.95 -5.08
CA CYS A 81 -5.81 -5.06 -5.60
C CYS A 81 -5.38 -4.50 -6.95
N GLU A 82 -6.38 -4.13 -7.74
CA GLU A 82 -6.19 -3.36 -8.95
C GLU A 82 -6.41 -1.89 -8.64
N VAL A 83 -5.51 -1.05 -9.11
CA VAL A 83 -5.62 0.40 -8.93
C VAL A 83 -5.36 1.10 -10.25
N SER A 84 -5.89 2.32 -10.38
CA SER A 84 -5.50 3.21 -11.46
C SER A 84 -4.65 4.33 -10.88
N PHE A 85 -3.64 4.76 -11.63
CA PHE A 85 -2.75 5.84 -11.23
C PHE A 85 -2.38 6.69 -12.45
N ASP A 86 -1.98 7.92 -12.20
CA ASP A 86 -1.64 8.84 -13.29
C ASP A 86 -0.26 8.54 -13.85
N TYR A 87 0.79 8.60 -13.02
CA TYR A 87 2.13 8.24 -13.44
C TYR A 87 3.03 8.02 -12.22
N MET A 88 4.18 7.40 -12.50
CA MET A 88 5.19 7.14 -11.48
C MET A 88 6.16 8.30 -11.36
N GLN A 89 6.58 8.58 -10.14
CA GLN A 89 7.72 9.46 -9.86
C GLN A 89 8.79 8.61 -9.18
N GLY A 90 9.85 8.28 -9.94
CA GLY A 90 10.78 7.27 -9.48
C GLY A 90 10.07 5.94 -9.31
N ALA A 91 10.24 5.31 -8.16
CA ALA A 91 9.65 4.01 -7.85
C ALA A 91 8.34 4.12 -7.07
N ARG A 92 7.70 5.28 -7.04
CA ARG A 92 6.44 5.52 -6.34
C ARG A 92 5.43 6.20 -7.24
N PHE A 93 4.14 6.00 -6.96
CA PHE A 93 3.10 6.80 -7.60
C PHE A 93 3.26 8.26 -7.18
N ARG A 94 3.15 9.16 -8.13
CA ARG A 94 3.24 10.60 -7.82
C ARG A 94 2.09 11.07 -6.95
N HIS A 95 0.88 10.59 -7.23
CA HIS A 95 -0.33 10.90 -6.48
C HIS A 95 -0.95 9.62 -5.96
N ALA A 96 -1.88 9.75 -5.02
CA ALA A 96 -2.61 8.61 -4.53
C ALA A 96 -3.29 7.87 -5.67
N ALA A 97 -3.20 6.55 -5.66
CA ALA A 97 -3.86 5.72 -6.65
C ALA A 97 -5.36 5.59 -6.32
N ARG A 98 -6.15 5.27 -7.32
CA ARG A 98 -7.57 5.00 -7.13
C ARG A 98 -7.79 3.51 -7.05
N PHE A 99 -8.43 3.05 -5.99
CA PHE A 99 -8.79 1.64 -5.82
C PHE A 99 -9.88 1.26 -6.83
N VAL A 100 -9.66 0.17 -7.57
CA VAL A 100 -10.62 -0.33 -8.55
C VAL A 100 -11.33 -1.58 -8.00
N ARG A 101 -10.59 -2.60 -7.64
CA ARG A 101 -11.16 -3.85 -7.13
C ARG A 101 -10.10 -4.75 -6.50
N TRP A 102 -10.55 -5.73 -5.73
CA TRP A 102 -9.68 -6.82 -5.32
C TRP A 102 -9.43 -7.77 -6.50
N ARG A 103 -8.22 -8.32 -6.51
CA ARG A 103 -7.83 -9.33 -7.50
C ARG A 103 -7.56 -10.64 -6.76
N THR A 104 -8.53 -11.54 -6.79
CA THR A 104 -8.41 -12.86 -6.15
C THR A 104 -7.76 -13.89 -7.07
N ASP A 105 -7.57 -13.55 -8.32
CA ASP A 105 -6.98 -14.38 -9.35
C ASP A 105 -5.46 -14.24 -9.46
N LYS A 106 -4.87 -13.34 -8.68
CA LYS A 106 -3.44 -13.03 -8.78
C LYS A 106 -2.79 -13.19 -7.42
N ALA A 107 -1.66 -13.90 -7.38
CA ALA A 107 -0.90 -14.07 -6.16
C ALA A 107 -0.10 -12.80 -5.84
N PRO A 108 0.09 -12.45 -4.55
CA PRO A 108 0.85 -11.24 -4.17
C PRO A 108 2.24 -11.19 -4.78
N ARG A 109 2.96 -12.30 -4.83
CA ARG A 109 4.33 -12.34 -5.37
C ARG A 109 4.40 -12.15 -6.87
N GLU A 110 3.26 -12.23 -7.58
CA GLU A 110 3.18 -11.89 -8.99
C GLU A 110 3.11 -10.39 -9.25
N CYS A 111 2.93 -9.58 -8.20
CA CYS A 111 2.91 -8.13 -8.29
C CYS A 111 4.34 -7.61 -8.19
N ARG A 112 4.97 -7.44 -9.33
CA ARG A 112 6.40 -7.16 -9.42
C ARG A 112 6.67 -5.73 -9.87
N MET A 113 7.78 -5.21 -9.40
CA MET A 113 8.22 -3.85 -9.71
C MET A 113 8.48 -3.65 -11.20
N ASP A 114 8.93 -4.68 -11.92
CA ASP A 114 9.21 -4.62 -13.35
C ASP A 114 7.94 -4.45 -14.21
N GLN A 115 6.77 -4.65 -13.61
CA GLN A 115 5.47 -4.43 -14.29
C GLN A 115 5.04 -2.98 -14.28
N LEU A 116 5.71 -2.13 -13.51
CA LEU A 116 5.37 -0.72 -13.36
C LEU A 116 6.25 0.13 -14.27
N PRO A 117 5.72 1.26 -14.80
CA PRO A 117 6.50 2.17 -15.65
C PRO A 117 7.44 3.04 -14.80
N ILE A 118 8.40 2.41 -14.14
CA ILE A 118 9.36 3.10 -13.29
C ILE A 118 10.42 3.74 -14.18
N ARG A 119 10.56 5.04 -14.07
CA ARG A 119 11.61 5.79 -14.74
C ARG A 119 12.86 5.79 -13.87
N ARG A 120 13.94 5.39 -14.46
CA ARG A 120 15.26 5.41 -13.83
C ARG A 120 16.05 6.62 -14.27
#